data_08a724fd9d488406a60e3a7c7c2d3e7f
#
_entry.id   08a724fd9d488406a60e3a7c7c2d3e7f
#
_cell.length_a   1.000
_cell.length_b   1.000
_cell.length_c   1.000
_cell.angle_alpha   90.00
_cell.angle_beta   90.00
_cell.angle_gamma   90.00
#
_symmetry.space_group_name_H-M   'P 1'
#
loop_
_entity.id
_entity.type
_entity.pdbx_description
1 polymer ?
#
loop_
_entity_poly.entity_id
_entity_poly.type
_entity_poly.pdbx_seq_one_letter_code
_entity_poly.pdbx_strand_id
1 'polypeptide(L)'
;MAKIITAAEAADLIRDGMTLGVSGFGAFASPDYVMEAMSRKFKEQNTPRDLTIVSGVAPGDFVEDGCGLSKIKDEGIIKTLIASHLRMSPAIGRACSENKIAAFSMPLGVYGQLMNAIG
;
A
#
# COMPACT_ATOMS: atom_id res chain seq x y z
N MET A 1 0.38 -26.71 -8.23
CA MET A 1 0.97 -26.76 -6.87
C MET A 1 1.27 -25.34 -6.41
N ALA A 2 0.89 -24.97 -5.22
CA ALA A 2 1.22 -23.65 -4.67
C ALA A 2 2.75 -23.55 -4.47
N LYS A 3 3.35 -22.45 -4.92
CA LYS A 3 4.76 -22.15 -4.69
C LYS A 3 4.88 -21.24 -3.47
N ILE A 4 5.72 -21.64 -2.51
CA ILE A 4 6.09 -20.78 -1.38
C ILE A 4 7.28 -19.93 -1.82
N ILE A 5 7.18 -18.61 -1.65
CA ILE A 5 8.23 -17.65 -1.97
C ILE A 5 8.54 -16.77 -0.77
N THR A 6 9.72 -16.19 -0.74
CA THR A 6 10.14 -15.21 0.28
C THR A 6 9.47 -13.84 0.04
N ALA A 7 9.50 -12.97 1.05
CA ALA A 7 9.01 -11.60 0.90
C ALA A 7 9.82 -10.81 -0.15
N ALA A 8 11.11 -11.07 -0.27
CA ALA A 8 11.96 -10.44 -1.27
C ALA A 8 11.56 -10.88 -2.70
N GLU A 9 11.37 -12.19 -2.92
CA GLU A 9 10.87 -12.71 -4.20
C GLU A 9 9.47 -12.16 -4.54
N ALA A 10 8.59 -11.99 -3.54
CA ALA A 10 7.28 -11.37 -3.73
C ALA A 10 7.42 -9.88 -4.13
N ALA A 11 8.31 -9.13 -3.48
CA ALA A 11 8.61 -7.75 -3.84
C ALA A 11 9.21 -7.62 -5.24
N ASP A 12 9.94 -8.64 -5.73
CA ASP A 12 10.51 -8.66 -7.07
C ASP A 12 9.46 -8.84 -8.18
N LEU A 13 8.30 -9.37 -7.86
CA LEU A 13 7.17 -9.46 -8.79
C LEU A 13 6.50 -8.10 -8.99
N ILE A 14 6.68 -7.15 -8.06
CA ILE A 14 6.06 -5.84 -8.10
C ILE A 14 6.94 -4.90 -8.92
N ARG A 15 6.36 -4.35 -9.99
CA ARG A 15 7.02 -3.45 -10.94
C ARG A 15 6.42 -2.06 -10.89
N ASP A 16 7.15 -1.11 -11.42
CA ASP A 16 6.73 0.29 -11.51
C ASP A 16 5.37 0.42 -12.21
N GLY A 17 4.54 1.32 -11.69
CA GLY A 17 3.22 1.62 -12.24
C GLY A 17 2.13 0.57 -12.02
N MET A 18 2.43 -0.54 -11.33
CA MET A 18 1.40 -1.56 -11.04
C MET A 18 0.31 -1.06 -10.11
N THR A 19 -0.87 -1.64 -10.26
CA THR A 19 -1.96 -1.52 -9.28
C THR A 19 -1.92 -2.71 -8.34
N LEU A 20 -1.87 -2.44 -7.04
CA LEU A 20 -1.84 -3.45 -5.99
C LEU A 20 -3.09 -3.38 -5.13
N GLY A 21 -3.81 -4.48 -5.03
CA GLY A 21 -4.81 -4.68 -3.98
C GLY A 21 -4.10 -5.03 -2.67
N VAL A 22 -4.30 -4.22 -1.64
CA VAL A 22 -3.68 -4.42 -0.32
C VAL A 22 -4.75 -4.73 0.71
N SER A 23 -4.66 -5.91 1.32
CA SER A 23 -5.52 -6.30 2.44
C SER A 23 -5.03 -5.70 3.76
N GLY A 24 -5.90 -5.78 4.76
CA GLY A 24 -5.61 -5.38 6.13
C GLY A 24 -6.61 -4.39 6.68
N PHE A 25 -6.78 -4.43 8.00
CA PHE A 25 -7.58 -3.48 8.76
C PHE A 25 -6.83 -3.14 10.04
N GLY A 26 -6.47 -1.89 10.23
CA GLY A 26 -5.56 -1.51 11.30
C GLY A 26 -4.22 -2.24 11.13
N ALA A 27 -3.71 -2.85 12.19
CA ALA A 27 -2.50 -3.66 12.18
C ALA A 27 -2.73 -5.12 11.77
N PHE A 28 -3.99 -5.54 11.52
CA PHE A 28 -4.31 -6.94 11.27
C PHE A 28 -4.28 -7.27 9.78
N ALA A 29 -3.73 -8.44 9.46
CA ALA A 29 -3.67 -9.01 8.11
C ALA A 29 -3.00 -8.10 7.06
N SER A 30 -2.16 -7.18 7.49
CA SER A 30 -1.34 -6.38 6.58
C SER A 30 -0.11 -7.18 6.12
N PRO A 31 0.27 -7.13 4.83
CA PRO A 31 1.42 -7.87 4.32
C PRO A 31 2.74 -7.16 4.63
N ASP A 32 3.03 -6.87 5.89
CA ASP A 32 4.13 -6.03 6.35
C ASP A 32 5.51 -6.50 5.87
N TYR A 33 5.77 -7.80 5.86
CA TYR A 33 7.05 -8.34 5.38
C TYR A 33 7.29 -8.04 3.90
N VAL A 34 6.25 -8.12 3.07
CA VAL A 34 6.35 -7.78 1.65
C VAL A 34 6.55 -6.28 1.48
N MET A 35 5.81 -5.45 2.23
CA MET A 35 5.95 -3.99 2.20
C MET A 35 7.34 -3.55 2.65
N GLU A 36 7.89 -4.17 3.68
CA GLU A 36 9.26 -3.90 4.15
C GLU A 36 10.30 -4.30 3.10
N ALA A 37 10.11 -5.43 2.42
CA ALA A 37 10.97 -5.84 1.30
C ALA A 37 10.88 -4.86 0.12
N MET A 38 9.67 -4.34 -0.19
CA MET A 38 9.47 -3.30 -1.20
C MET A 38 10.20 -2.00 -0.83
N SER A 39 10.07 -1.53 0.41
CA SER A 39 10.76 -0.33 0.89
C SER A 39 12.28 -0.48 0.78
N ARG A 40 12.82 -1.62 1.18
CA ARG A 40 14.25 -1.93 1.06
C ARG A 40 14.72 -1.90 -0.39
N LYS A 41 14.01 -2.60 -1.26
CA LYS A 41 14.28 -2.61 -2.71
C LYS A 41 14.23 -1.20 -3.32
N PHE A 42 13.25 -0.39 -2.91
CA PHE A 42 13.16 1.00 -3.37
C PHE A 42 14.38 1.82 -2.96
N LYS A 43 14.84 1.69 -1.73
CA LYS A 43 16.04 2.39 -1.23
C LYS A 43 17.32 1.98 -1.96
N GLU A 44 17.42 0.72 -2.34
CA GLU A 44 18.61 0.17 -3.02
C GLU A 44 18.59 0.40 -4.54
N GLN A 45 17.42 0.28 -5.18
CA GLN A 45 17.27 0.19 -6.62
C GLN A 45 16.35 1.26 -7.22
N ASN A 46 15.70 2.07 -6.39
CA ASN A 46 14.71 3.08 -6.77
C ASN A 46 13.48 2.48 -7.51
N THR A 47 13.12 1.25 -7.18
CA THR A 47 11.97 0.51 -7.68
C THR A 47 11.40 -0.39 -6.55
N PRO A 48 10.06 -0.65 -6.47
CA PRO A 48 9.00 -0.20 -7.38
C PRO A 48 8.61 1.26 -7.15
N ARG A 49 8.16 1.92 -8.22
CA ARG A 49 7.71 3.31 -8.22
C ARG A 49 6.30 3.47 -8.79
N ASP A 50 5.70 4.61 -8.50
CA ASP A 50 4.46 5.08 -9.12
C ASP A 50 3.30 4.09 -8.98
N LEU A 51 3.25 3.36 -7.88
CA LEU A 51 2.22 2.36 -7.63
C LEU A 51 0.86 3.00 -7.40
N THR A 52 -0.19 2.32 -7.86
CA THR A 52 -1.56 2.56 -7.43
C THR A 52 -1.93 1.53 -6.37
N ILE A 53 -2.24 1.99 -5.16
CA ILE A 53 -2.69 1.13 -4.07
C ILE A 53 -4.21 1.22 -3.96
N VAL A 54 -4.86 0.06 -3.93
CA VAL A 54 -6.29 -0.08 -3.70
C VAL A 54 -6.50 -0.88 -2.41
N SER A 55 -7.14 -0.26 -1.42
CA SER A 55 -7.36 -0.89 -0.12
C SER A 55 -8.68 -0.44 0.49
N GLY A 56 -9.30 -1.29 1.27
CA GLY A 56 -10.53 -0.94 2.00
C GLY A 56 -10.32 0.23 2.94
N VAL A 57 -9.21 0.21 3.67
CA VAL A 57 -8.67 1.33 4.46
C VAL A 57 -7.17 1.44 4.15
N ALA A 58 -6.53 2.54 4.48
CA ALA A 58 -5.07 2.59 4.46
C ALA A 58 -4.55 1.87 5.72
N PRO A 59 -4.18 0.57 5.64
CA PRO A 59 -3.85 -0.21 6.83
C PRO A 59 -2.63 0.38 7.56
N GLY A 60 -2.67 0.39 8.88
CA GLY A 60 -1.66 0.96 9.75
C GLY A 60 -2.11 0.91 11.21
N ASP A 61 -1.26 1.33 12.11
CA ASP A 61 -1.44 1.29 13.57
C ASP A 61 -1.46 2.67 14.23
N PHE A 62 -1.72 3.73 13.45
CA PHE A 62 -1.71 5.13 13.87
C PHE A 62 -0.31 5.65 14.29
N VAL A 63 0.74 4.87 14.01
CA VAL A 63 2.13 5.24 14.29
C VAL A 63 2.83 5.64 12.99
N GLU A 64 3.70 6.66 13.07
CA GLU A 64 4.40 7.23 11.90
C GLU A 64 5.27 6.19 11.17
N ASP A 65 6.05 5.42 11.94
CA ASP A 65 6.92 4.35 11.45
C ASP A 65 6.35 2.96 11.79
N GLY A 66 5.02 2.87 11.79
CA GLY A 66 4.29 1.68 12.19
C GLY A 66 4.19 0.61 11.10
N CYS A 67 3.15 -0.20 11.19
CA CYS A 67 2.85 -1.26 10.23
C CYS A 67 2.05 -0.76 9.02
N GLY A 68 1.71 -1.68 8.14
CA GLY A 68 0.88 -1.41 6.97
C GLY A 68 1.54 -0.47 5.96
N LEU A 69 0.77 0.45 5.41
CA LEU A 69 1.27 1.37 4.38
C LEU A 69 2.39 2.30 4.89
N SER A 70 2.53 2.49 6.20
CA SER A 70 3.66 3.24 6.77
C SER A 70 5.02 2.63 6.39
N LYS A 71 5.08 1.33 6.07
CA LYS A 71 6.31 0.65 5.60
C LYS A 71 6.78 1.12 4.24
N ILE A 72 5.87 1.59 3.38
CA ILE A 72 6.16 2.04 2.01
C ILE A 72 5.89 3.53 1.83
N LYS A 73 6.18 4.32 2.86
CA LYS A 73 5.94 5.76 2.89
C LYS A 73 6.96 6.59 2.11
N ASP A 74 8.06 5.99 1.66
CA ASP A 74 9.11 6.70 0.92
C ASP A 74 8.53 7.35 -0.35
N GLU A 75 8.87 8.61 -0.57
CA GLU A 75 8.32 9.41 -1.67
C GLU A 75 8.68 8.80 -3.03
N GLY A 76 7.67 8.58 -3.87
CA GLY A 76 7.82 7.99 -5.18
C GLY A 76 7.40 6.53 -5.26
N ILE A 77 7.22 5.79 -4.15
CA ILE A 77 6.68 4.43 -4.18
C ILE A 77 5.20 4.48 -4.57
N ILE A 78 4.39 5.25 -3.86
CA ILE A 78 2.96 5.37 -4.10
C ILE A 78 2.67 6.65 -4.87
N LYS A 79 2.03 6.52 -6.02
CA LYS A 79 1.51 7.64 -6.81
C LYS A 79 0.05 7.90 -6.54
N THR A 80 -0.74 6.84 -6.42
CA THR A 80 -2.20 6.92 -6.25
C THR A 80 -2.63 5.98 -5.13
N LEU A 81 -3.53 6.46 -4.29
CA LEU A 81 -4.15 5.67 -3.22
C LEU A 81 -5.67 5.76 -3.31
N ILE A 82 -6.33 4.62 -3.39
CA ILE A 82 -7.78 4.47 -3.36
C ILE A 82 -8.13 3.73 -2.07
N ALA A 83 -8.73 4.43 -1.10
CA ALA A 83 -9.07 3.87 0.20
C ALA A 83 -10.23 4.62 0.86
N SER A 84 -10.89 4.03 1.86
CA SER A 84 -11.99 4.68 2.55
C SER A 84 -11.52 5.83 3.46
N HIS A 85 -10.42 5.64 4.17
CA HIS A 85 -9.78 6.70 4.97
C HIS A 85 -8.28 6.42 5.17
N LEU A 86 -7.52 7.45 5.55
CA LEU A 86 -6.05 7.45 5.57
C LEU A 86 -5.46 7.55 6.98
N ARG A 87 -6.31 7.65 8.01
CA ARG A 87 -5.89 8.02 9.36
C ARG A 87 -5.00 6.97 10.03
N MET A 88 -5.13 5.70 9.66
CA MET A 88 -4.34 4.61 10.26
C MET A 88 -2.86 4.64 9.86
N SER A 89 -2.53 5.32 8.75
CA SER A 89 -1.14 5.52 8.28
C SER A 89 -0.83 7.01 8.21
N PRO A 90 -0.38 7.65 9.30
CA PRO A 90 -0.22 9.11 9.38
C PRO A 90 0.73 9.67 8.31
N ALA A 91 1.84 8.97 8.04
CA ALA A 91 2.80 9.38 7.01
C ALA A 91 2.15 9.47 5.63
N ILE A 92 1.33 8.46 5.27
CA ILE A 92 0.61 8.42 3.99
C ILE A 92 -0.48 9.50 3.96
N GLY A 93 -1.22 9.67 5.04
CA GLY A 93 -2.23 10.73 5.17
C GLY A 93 -1.63 12.12 4.96
N ARG A 94 -0.44 12.39 5.53
CA ARG A 94 0.28 13.65 5.34
C ARG A 94 0.74 13.81 3.88
N ALA A 95 1.33 12.78 3.28
CA ALA A 95 1.75 12.82 1.88
C ALA A 95 0.58 13.11 0.92
N CYS A 96 -0.61 12.59 1.22
CA CYS A 96 -1.84 12.91 0.49
C CYS A 96 -2.24 14.39 0.68
N SER A 97 -2.18 14.90 1.91
CA SER A 97 -2.51 16.30 2.22
C SER A 97 -1.53 17.29 1.57
N GLU A 98 -0.28 16.89 1.38
CA GLU A 98 0.77 17.64 0.69
C GLU A 98 0.74 17.47 -0.83
N ASN A 99 -0.25 16.79 -1.39
CA ASN A 99 -0.39 16.48 -2.82
C ASN A 99 0.78 15.66 -3.42
N LYS A 100 1.51 14.92 -2.60
CA LYS A 100 2.56 13.99 -3.06
C LYS A 100 1.98 12.65 -3.53
N ILE A 101 0.80 12.28 -3.01
CA ILE A 101 0.04 11.11 -3.41
C ILE A 101 -1.37 11.55 -3.82
N ALA A 102 -1.82 11.16 -5.00
CA ALA A 102 -3.21 11.37 -5.43
C ALA A 102 -4.12 10.43 -4.64
N ALA A 103 -4.98 10.97 -3.78
CA ALA A 103 -5.86 10.19 -2.94
C ALA A 103 -7.31 10.25 -3.41
N PHE A 104 -7.93 9.09 -3.56
CA PHE A 104 -9.35 8.95 -3.85
C PHE A 104 -10.02 8.23 -2.68
N SER A 105 -10.87 8.94 -1.97
CA SER A 105 -11.65 8.36 -0.87
C SER A 105 -12.97 7.81 -1.39
N MET A 106 -13.27 6.56 -1.02
CA MET A 106 -14.57 5.95 -1.29
C MET A 106 -15.09 5.21 -0.06
N PRO A 107 -16.42 5.17 0.14
CA PRO A 107 -17.00 4.42 1.25
C PRO A 107 -16.57 2.96 1.24
N LEU A 108 -16.36 2.37 2.43
CA LEU A 108 -15.89 0.99 2.55
C LEU A 108 -16.79 -0.02 1.84
N GLY A 109 -18.13 0.19 1.86
CA GLY A 109 -19.08 -0.65 1.12
C GLY A 109 -18.89 -0.58 -0.39
N VAL A 110 -18.54 0.58 -0.92
CA VAL A 110 -18.22 0.76 -2.36
C VAL A 110 -16.92 0.04 -2.73
N TYR A 111 -15.95 0.00 -1.81
CA TYR A 111 -14.73 -0.78 -2.02
C TYR A 111 -15.04 -2.28 -2.23
N GLY A 112 -15.91 -2.85 -1.41
CA GLY A 112 -16.35 -4.25 -1.60
C GLY A 112 -17.00 -4.49 -2.97
N GLN A 113 -17.85 -3.56 -3.43
CA GLN A 113 -18.44 -3.62 -4.76
C GLN A 113 -17.40 -3.48 -5.87
N LEU A 114 -16.41 -2.58 -5.69
CA LEU A 114 -15.30 -2.42 -6.64
C LEU A 114 -14.51 -3.73 -6.79
N MET A 115 -14.18 -4.40 -5.69
CA MET A 115 -13.47 -5.68 -5.73
C MET A 115 -14.26 -6.75 -6.50
N ASN A 116 -15.57 -6.83 -6.28
CA ASN A 116 -16.45 -7.73 -7.05
C ASN A 116 -16.55 -7.37 -8.54
N ALA A 117 -16.45 -6.10 -8.89
CA ALA A 117 -16.52 -5.66 -10.28
C ALA A 117 -15.20 -5.88 -11.04
N ILE A 118 -14.07 -5.91 -10.34
CA ILE A 118 -12.74 -6.15 -10.92
C ILE A 118 -12.47 -7.66 -11.08
N GLY A 119 -12.89 -8.46 -10.11
CA GLY A 119 -12.72 -9.92 -10.09
C GLY A 119 -13.85 -10.60 -10.80
#